data_7ad542bb2c97ce798b8d776bf61cbae8
#
_entry.id   7ad542bb2c97ce798b8d776bf61cbae8
#
_cell.length_a   1.000
_cell.length_b   1.000
_cell.length_c   1.000
_cell.angle_alpha   90.00
_cell.angle_beta   90.00
_cell.angle_gamma   90.00
#
_symmetry.space_group_name_H-M   'P 1'
#
loop_
_entity.id
_entity.type
_entity.pdbx_description
1 polymer ?
#
loop_
_entity_poly.entity_id
_entity_poly.type
_entity_poly.pdbx_seq_one_letter_code
_entity_poly.pdbx_strand_id
1 'polypeptide(L)'
;MNFLKIDSCVLQAFMLAKEISCRLKLDFIPRKIFLLSLIATPGSSPNVYIHDNTDITQDDIYDYIISDLNENPITYGKVNYLSISNEYLTLEQTILDLLATAKEIAHDSYECDTIFNDCVVIAWSELFSEDFINTMSYFIPDFDGFSDTDSQSVIPQSLNSFLTDMNSKFSKSDKVCKICGRDDETKKMVQILLKANKRNVILVGEPGVGKTALVEKLAWQIVTGNCVDDLKDCIIVSLDVNALIAGTKYRGMAEERFTILINFLESNPKCILFIDEVHLLLGAGSCADSSLDLANALKPLLARGTTRVIGATTSAEYEKYFSTDGALKHRFEKLYVKEPSSNEVLPMIRNQVKYLQDYHGVSISTHMLNYIMLNAACFNFETCNPDRTLDLVDKAMVSAKIDGKKKVQKKHVLSNFAINTKQFKSMSDEFKMSTAYHEAGHYILHKFADELTNQKVLAVSIM
;
A
#
# COMPACT_ATOMS: atom_id res chain seq x y z
N MET A 1 31.15 -22.16 0.58
CA MET A 1 29.95 -22.40 1.39
C MET A 1 28.86 -21.47 0.84
N ASN A 2 27.83 -22.02 0.21
CA ASN A 2 26.69 -21.19 -0.21
C ASN A 2 25.87 -20.89 1.06
N PHE A 3 25.83 -19.64 1.46
CA PHE A 3 24.93 -19.20 2.54
C PHE A 3 23.49 -19.38 2.05
N LEU A 4 22.67 -20.05 2.84
CA LEU A 4 21.25 -20.18 2.59
C LEU A 4 20.60 -18.80 2.77
N LYS A 5 19.94 -18.28 1.75
CA LYS A 5 19.18 -17.04 1.87
C LYS A 5 17.78 -17.39 2.35
N ILE A 6 17.39 -16.87 3.48
CA ILE A 6 16.06 -17.06 4.11
C ILE A 6 15.46 -15.70 4.45
N ASP A 7 14.14 -15.64 4.47
CA ASP A 7 13.43 -14.40 4.84
C ASP A 7 13.46 -14.15 6.37
N SER A 8 12.99 -12.99 6.79
CA SER A 8 12.99 -12.56 8.19
C SER A 8 12.07 -13.41 9.06
N CYS A 9 10.94 -13.90 8.55
CA CYS A 9 10.02 -14.76 9.30
C CYS A 9 10.63 -16.12 9.57
N VAL A 10 11.25 -16.76 8.56
CA VAL A 10 11.95 -18.04 8.73
C VAL A 10 13.13 -17.88 9.71
N LEU A 11 13.87 -16.77 9.63
CA LEU A 11 14.95 -16.48 10.58
C LEU A 11 14.44 -16.34 12.02
N GLN A 12 13.35 -15.61 12.23
CA GLN A 12 12.71 -15.47 13.55
C GLN A 12 12.23 -16.82 14.11
N ALA A 13 11.63 -17.66 13.24
CA ALA A 13 11.23 -19.01 13.64
C ALA A 13 12.43 -19.86 14.10
N PHE A 14 13.58 -19.77 13.43
CA PHE A 14 14.81 -20.44 13.88
C PHE A 14 15.31 -19.92 15.24
N MET A 15 15.27 -18.60 15.45
CA MET A 15 15.71 -18.03 16.73
C MET A 15 14.79 -18.44 17.89
N LEU A 16 13.47 -18.45 17.66
CA LEU A 16 12.49 -18.94 18.63
C LEU A 16 12.68 -20.45 18.89
N ALA A 17 12.87 -21.26 17.85
CA ALA A 17 13.12 -22.69 17.97
C ALA A 17 14.39 -22.99 18.77
N LYS A 18 15.45 -22.21 18.57
CA LYS A 18 16.69 -22.29 19.34
C LYS A 18 16.45 -21.99 20.82
N GLU A 19 15.69 -20.93 21.14
CA GLU A 19 15.37 -20.57 22.52
C GLU A 19 14.55 -21.68 23.21
N ILE A 20 13.53 -22.22 22.55
CA ILE A 20 12.72 -23.33 23.08
C ILE A 20 13.58 -24.56 23.29
N SER A 21 14.44 -24.95 22.33
CA SER A 21 15.35 -26.08 22.44
C SER A 21 16.31 -25.93 23.62
N CYS A 22 16.88 -24.74 23.82
CA CYS A 22 17.74 -24.45 24.97
C CYS A 22 16.98 -24.59 26.30
N ARG A 23 15.73 -24.12 26.38
CA ARG A 23 14.89 -24.30 27.60
C ARG A 23 14.59 -25.76 27.90
N LEU A 24 14.41 -26.58 26.86
CA LEU A 24 14.23 -28.03 26.98
C LEU A 24 15.56 -28.80 27.16
N LYS A 25 16.69 -28.11 27.25
CA LYS A 25 18.04 -28.70 27.39
C LYS A 25 18.43 -29.61 26.21
N LEU A 26 18.01 -29.25 25.01
CA LEU A 26 18.42 -29.91 23.79
C LEU A 26 19.58 -29.13 23.12
N ASP A 27 20.60 -29.89 22.66
CA ASP A 27 21.78 -29.33 21.99
C ASP A 27 21.57 -29.10 20.50
N PHE A 28 20.35 -29.31 20.00
CA PHE A 28 19.95 -29.15 18.59
C PHE A 28 18.47 -28.73 18.49
N ILE A 29 18.05 -28.30 17.30
CA ILE A 29 16.68 -27.95 17.00
C ILE A 29 15.99 -29.13 16.31
N PRO A 30 15.02 -29.80 16.96
CA PRO A 30 14.17 -30.82 16.34
C PRO A 30 13.21 -30.18 15.33
N ARG A 31 12.82 -30.94 14.29
CA ARG A 31 11.84 -30.51 13.30
C ARG A 31 10.53 -30.00 13.93
N LYS A 32 9.98 -30.75 14.88
CA LYS A 32 8.74 -30.38 15.56
C LYS A 32 8.82 -29.00 16.19
N ILE A 33 9.91 -28.69 16.92
CA ILE A 33 10.09 -27.37 17.53
C ILE A 33 10.21 -26.27 16.49
N PHE A 34 10.92 -26.52 15.37
CA PHE A 34 11.05 -25.55 14.29
C PHE A 34 9.67 -25.24 13.66
N LEU A 35 8.87 -26.25 13.33
CA LEU A 35 7.56 -26.08 12.72
C LEU A 35 6.55 -25.37 13.66
N LEU A 36 6.53 -25.74 14.95
CA LEU A 36 5.73 -25.02 15.95
C LEU A 36 6.19 -23.56 16.12
N SER A 37 7.50 -23.32 16.07
CA SER A 37 8.04 -21.95 16.10
C SER A 37 7.66 -21.14 14.88
N LEU A 38 7.53 -21.77 13.70
CA LEU A 38 7.03 -21.11 12.50
C LEU A 38 5.58 -20.66 12.66
N ILE A 39 4.72 -21.52 13.23
CA ILE A 39 3.32 -21.16 13.56
C ILE A 39 3.26 -20.00 14.57
N ALA A 40 4.13 -20.00 15.58
CA ALA A 40 4.17 -18.96 16.59
C ALA A 40 4.80 -17.65 16.12
N THR A 41 5.47 -17.64 14.97
CA THR A 41 6.13 -16.42 14.47
C THR A 41 5.11 -15.47 13.85
N PRO A 42 4.90 -14.26 14.41
CA PRO A 42 3.97 -13.29 13.86
C PRO A 42 4.33 -12.92 12.41
N GLY A 43 3.32 -12.94 11.52
CA GLY A 43 3.50 -12.65 10.10
C GLY A 43 4.00 -13.83 9.25
N SER A 44 4.17 -15.04 9.83
CA SER A 44 4.32 -16.25 9.04
C SER A 44 2.99 -16.69 8.41
N SER A 45 3.03 -17.43 7.31
CA SER A 45 1.82 -17.88 6.63
C SER A 45 0.85 -18.65 7.52
N PRO A 46 1.30 -19.65 8.34
CA PRO A 46 0.38 -20.34 9.23
C PRO A 46 -0.18 -19.42 10.33
N ASN A 47 0.62 -18.52 10.89
CA ASN A 47 0.18 -17.57 11.91
C ASN A 47 -0.89 -16.62 11.37
N VAL A 48 -0.66 -16.02 10.22
CA VAL A 48 -1.62 -15.12 9.55
C VAL A 48 -2.91 -15.90 9.21
N TYR A 49 -2.79 -17.11 8.66
CA TYR A 49 -3.94 -17.92 8.28
C TYR A 49 -4.81 -18.30 9.49
N ILE A 50 -4.20 -18.63 10.63
CA ILE A 50 -4.94 -18.90 11.88
C ILE A 50 -5.69 -17.65 12.33
N HIS A 51 -5.04 -16.49 12.41
CA HIS A 51 -5.68 -15.24 12.84
C HIS A 51 -6.78 -14.77 11.90
N ASP A 52 -6.65 -14.99 10.58
CA ASP A 52 -7.65 -14.59 9.58
C ASP A 52 -8.91 -15.48 9.61
N ASN A 53 -8.78 -16.74 10.05
CA ASN A 53 -9.87 -17.71 10.04
C ASN A 53 -10.42 -18.05 11.44
N THR A 54 -9.84 -17.53 12.51
CA THR A 54 -10.23 -17.80 13.89
C THR A 54 -10.06 -16.57 14.79
N ASP A 55 -10.72 -16.59 15.96
CA ASP A 55 -10.52 -15.59 17.02
C ASP A 55 -9.36 -15.95 17.98
N ILE A 56 -8.49 -16.90 17.60
CA ILE A 56 -7.36 -17.37 18.40
C ILE A 56 -6.31 -16.27 18.50
N THR A 57 -5.87 -15.99 19.73
CA THR A 57 -4.85 -15.00 20.02
C THR A 57 -3.43 -15.58 19.94
N GLN A 58 -2.43 -14.72 19.87
CA GLN A 58 -1.02 -15.12 19.90
C GLN A 58 -0.66 -15.89 21.20
N ASP A 59 -1.27 -15.52 22.32
CA ASP A 59 -1.05 -16.18 23.62
C ASP A 59 -1.64 -17.61 23.61
N ASP A 60 -2.80 -17.82 22.96
CA ASP A 60 -3.39 -19.15 22.81
C ASP A 60 -2.49 -20.07 21.97
N ILE A 61 -1.82 -19.54 20.95
CA ILE A 61 -0.85 -20.29 20.14
C ILE A 61 0.35 -20.71 20.99
N TYR A 62 0.88 -19.82 21.82
CA TYR A 62 1.98 -20.15 22.73
C TYR A 62 1.57 -21.19 23.77
N ASP A 63 0.39 -21.08 24.36
CA ASP A 63 -0.14 -22.04 25.35
C ASP A 63 -0.30 -23.42 24.73
N TYR A 64 -0.79 -23.50 23.48
CA TYR A 64 -0.85 -24.76 22.74
C TYR A 64 0.53 -25.40 22.58
N ILE A 65 1.53 -24.62 22.11
CA ILE A 65 2.89 -25.13 21.89
C ILE A 65 3.48 -25.70 23.18
N ILE A 66 3.29 -25.00 24.30
CA ILE A 66 3.78 -25.43 25.61
C ILE A 66 3.07 -26.73 26.04
N SER A 67 1.74 -26.82 25.84
CA SER A 67 0.97 -28.02 26.17
C SER A 67 1.40 -29.21 25.31
N ASP A 68 1.47 -29.02 23.99
CA ASP A 68 1.86 -30.09 23.06
C ASP A 68 3.28 -30.61 23.32
N LEU A 69 4.23 -29.73 23.63
CA LEU A 69 5.61 -30.13 23.95
C LEU A 69 5.70 -30.88 25.28
N ASN A 70 4.80 -30.65 26.25
CA ASN A 70 4.75 -31.37 27.49
C ASN A 70 4.07 -32.75 27.37
N GLU A 71 3.04 -32.88 26.53
CA GLU A 71 2.25 -34.11 26.40
C GLU A 71 2.85 -35.09 25.38
N ASN A 72 3.51 -34.60 24.35
CA ASN A 72 4.02 -35.39 23.24
C ASN A 72 5.56 -35.38 23.20
N PRO A 73 6.24 -36.48 23.61
CA PRO A 73 7.70 -36.54 23.65
C PRO A 73 8.28 -36.37 22.24
N ILE A 74 9.34 -35.58 22.17
CA ILE A 74 10.04 -35.28 20.90
C ILE A 74 10.86 -36.51 20.50
N THR A 75 10.54 -37.07 19.33
CA THR A 75 11.38 -38.07 18.64
C THR A 75 12.16 -37.39 17.53
N TYR A 76 13.46 -37.72 17.40
CA TYR A 76 14.36 -37.05 16.45
C TYR A 76 15.25 -38.06 15.70
N GLY A 77 15.67 -37.65 14.49
CA GLY A 77 16.54 -38.43 13.62
C GLY A 77 18.02 -37.96 13.64
N LYS A 78 18.69 -37.97 12.51
CA LYS A 78 20.06 -37.47 12.34
C LYS A 78 20.14 -35.96 12.58
N VAL A 79 21.23 -35.53 13.21
CA VAL A 79 21.53 -34.13 13.49
C VAL A 79 22.65 -33.63 12.60
N ASN A 80 22.51 -32.43 12.07
CA ASN A 80 23.46 -31.77 11.16
C ASN A 80 23.68 -30.30 11.55
N TYR A 81 24.61 -29.64 10.87
CA TYR A 81 24.98 -28.25 11.14
C TYR A 81 24.60 -27.36 9.95
N LEU A 82 24.00 -26.22 10.23
CA LEU A 82 23.68 -25.16 9.27
C LEU A 82 24.23 -23.82 9.76
N SER A 83 24.80 -23.02 8.87
CA SER A 83 25.22 -21.66 9.17
C SER A 83 24.21 -20.66 8.59
N ILE A 84 23.58 -19.88 9.48
CA ILE A 84 22.60 -18.86 9.13
C ILE A 84 23.03 -17.55 9.80
N SER A 85 23.11 -16.46 9.07
CA SER A 85 23.43 -15.13 9.60
C SER A 85 24.61 -15.09 10.59
N ASN A 86 25.72 -15.78 10.24
CA ASN A 86 26.93 -15.92 11.08
C ASN A 86 26.77 -16.76 12.37
N GLU A 87 25.64 -17.41 12.58
CA GLU A 87 25.47 -18.38 13.66
C GLU A 87 25.50 -19.82 13.13
N TYR A 88 26.06 -20.73 13.92
CA TYR A 88 26.01 -22.17 13.65
C TYR A 88 24.83 -22.76 14.43
N LEU A 89 23.87 -23.34 13.71
CA LEU A 89 22.74 -24.05 14.30
C LEU A 89 22.90 -25.54 14.10
N THR A 90 22.63 -26.30 15.14
CA THR A 90 22.57 -27.75 15.09
C THR A 90 21.11 -28.15 14.87
N LEU A 91 20.80 -28.78 13.74
CA LEU A 91 19.44 -29.06 13.27
C LEU A 91 19.25 -30.54 13.02
N GLU A 92 18.00 -31.01 13.15
CA GLU A 92 17.60 -32.31 12.64
C GLU A 92 17.70 -32.36 11.12
N GLN A 93 18.11 -33.48 10.53
CA GLN A 93 18.30 -33.65 9.07
C GLN A 93 17.04 -33.30 8.28
N THR A 94 15.88 -33.66 8.82
CA THR A 94 14.57 -33.40 8.21
C THR A 94 14.27 -31.90 7.99
N ILE A 95 14.87 -31.00 8.79
CA ILE A 95 14.78 -29.56 8.57
C ILE A 95 15.59 -29.15 7.35
N LEU A 96 16.76 -29.77 7.13
CA LEU A 96 17.57 -29.48 5.94
C LEU A 96 16.89 -29.99 4.67
N ASP A 97 16.22 -31.14 4.74
CA ASP A 97 15.43 -31.66 3.62
C ASP A 97 14.26 -30.73 3.31
N LEU A 98 13.55 -30.25 4.33
CA LEU A 98 12.48 -29.26 4.22
C LEU A 98 12.97 -27.96 3.57
N LEU A 99 14.09 -27.42 4.00
CA LEU A 99 14.67 -26.21 3.42
C LEU A 99 15.17 -26.41 1.99
N ALA A 100 15.64 -27.60 1.63
CA ALA A 100 16.03 -27.93 0.26
C ALA A 100 14.82 -27.89 -0.67
N THR A 101 13.71 -28.57 -0.28
CA THR A 101 12.45 -28.52 -1.03
C THR A 101 11.88 -27.12 -1.10
N ALA A 102 11.87 -26.37 0.02
CA ALA A 102 11.43 -24.99 0.04
C ALA A 102 12.25 -24.08 -0.89
N LYS A 103 13.54 -24.36 -1.06
CA LYS A 103 14.41 -23.66 -2.00
C LYS A 103 14.05 -23.97 -3.46
N GLU A 104 13.72 -25.22 -3.78
CA GLU A 104 13.24 -25.62 -5.11
C GLU A 104 11.92 -24.92 -5.41
N ILE A 105 10.98 -24.90 -4.46
CA ILE A 105 9.70 -24.18 -4.59
C ILE A 105 9.92 -22.69 -4.79
N ALA A 106 10.85 -22.07 -4.04
CA ALA A 106 11.18 -20.65 -4.21
C ALA A 106 11.75 -20.36 -5.60
N HIS A 107 12.56 -21.27 -6.14
CA HIS A 107 13.10 -21.13 -7.49
C HIS A 107 12.00 -21.28 -8.55
N ASP A 108 11.13 -22.25 -8.41
CA ASP A 108 10.10 -22.56 -9.40
C ASP A 108 8.94 -21.54 -9.36
N SER A 109 8.53 -21.10 -8.16
CA SER A 109 7.38 -20.20 -7.99
C SER A 109 7.75 -18.71 -8.08
N TYR A 110 8.96 -18.35 -7.61
CA TYR A 110 9.37 -16.94 -7.50
C TYR A 110 10.65 -16.61 -8.28
N GLU A 111 11.23 -17.59 -9.01
CA GLU A 111 12.50 -17.44 -9.76
C GLU A 111 13.63 -16.84 -8.90
N CYS A 112 13.66 -17.13 -7.60
CA CYS A 112 14.64 -16.58 -6.66
C CYS A 112 15.31 -17.63 -5.77
N ASP A 113 16.47 -17.27 -5.17
CA ASP A 113 17.23 -18.13 -4.25
C ASP A 113 16.85 -17.91 -2.77
N THR A 114 15.93 -16.99 -2.48
CA THR A 114 15.50 -16.68 -1.12
C THR A 114 14.33 -17.56 -0.72
N ILE A 115 14.47 -18.29 0.38
CA ILE A 115 13.43 -19.14 0.93
C ILE A 115 12.50 -18.27 1.76
N PHE A 116 11.26 -18.11 1.28
CA PHE A 116 10.18 -17.44 2.00
C PHE A 116 9.45 -18.42 2.93
N ASN A 117 8.73 -17.89 3.91
CA ASN A 117 8.02 -18.73 4.87
C ASN A 117 6.90 -19.58 4.23
N ASP A 118 6.22 -19.07 3.21
CA ASP A 118 5.22 -19.81 2.43
C ASP A 118 5.85 -21.00 1.65
N CYS A 119 7.07 -20.83 1.10
CA CYS A 119 7.80 -21.97 0.51
C CYS A 119 8.10 -23.05 1.56
N VAL A 120 8.42 -22.68 2.79
CA VAL A 120 8.65 -23.64 3.89
C VAL A 120 7.35 -24.34 4.27
N VAL A 121 6.22 -23.62 4.28
CA VAL A 121 4.89 -24.18 4.59
C VAL A 121 4.42 -25.14 3.49
N ILE A 122 4.60 -24.78 2.23
CA ILE A 122 4.28 -25.66 1.09
C ILE A 122 5.15 -26.93 1.17
N ALA A 123 6.47 -26.78 1.36
CA ALA A 123 7.36 -27.92 1.54
C ALA A 123 6.97 -28.79 2.74
N TRP A 124 6.49 -28.19 3.84
CA TRP A 124 5.98 -28.91 4.98
C TRP A 124 4.73 -29.73 4.62
N SER A 125 3.76 -29.13 3.93
CA SER A 125 2.54 -29.83 3.50
C SER A 125 2.84 -30.96 2.50
N GLU A 126 3.85 -30.83 1.65
CA GLU A 126 4.25 -31.85 0.68
C GLU A 126 5.01 -33.02 1.32
N LEU A 127 6.01 -32.73 2.15
CA LEU A 127 6.89 -33.77 2.73
C LEU A 127 6.27 -34.43 3.97
N PHE A 128 5.41 -33.74 4.71
CA PHE A 128 4.86 -34.18 6.00
C PHE A 128 3.38 -33.84 6.10
N SER A 129 2.56 -34.22 5.12
CA SER A 129 1.15 -33.81 4.98
C SER A 129 0.28 -34.14 6.20
N GLU A 130 0.41 -35.35 6.77
CA GLU A 130 -0.33 -35.74 7.98
C GLU A 130 0.03 -34.86 9.19
N ASP A 131 1.32 -34.60 9.38
CA ASP A 131 1.86 -33.79 10.49
C ASP A 131 1.37 -32.34 10.37
N PHE A 132 1.38 -31.80 9.13
CA PHE A 132 0.89 -30.47 8.82
C PHE A 132 -0.61 -30.33 9.06
N ILE A 133 -1.42 -31.22 8.48
CA ILE A 133 -2.89 -31.19 8.63
C ILE A 133 -3.29 -31.35 10.10
N ASN A 134 -2.70 -32.30 10.82
CA ASN A 134 -3.00 -32.54 12.23
C ASN A 134 -2.66 -31.31 13.10
N THR A 135 -1.56 -30.63 12.81
CA THR A 135 -1.15 -29.44 13.55
C THR A 135 -2.08 -28.24 13.26
N MET A 136 -2.43 -28.02 12.01
CA MET A 136 -3.32 -26.92 11.61
C MET A 136 -4.78 -27.17 12.02
N SER A 137 -5.27 -28.42 11.97
CA SER A 137 -6.63 -28.79 12.38
C SER A 137 -6.91 -28.55 13.87
N TYR A 138 -5.87 -28.46 14.69
CA TYR A 138 -6.03 -28.06 16.09
C TYR A 138 -6.56 -26.62 16.21
N PHE A 139 -6.05 -25.72 15.37
CA PHE A 139 -6.45 -24.31 15.38
C PHE A 139 -7.69 -24.06 14.52
N ILE A 140 -7.81 -24.76 13.42
CA ILE A 140 -8.86 -24.57 12.42
C ILE A 140 -9.58 -25.90 12.20
N PRO A 141 -10.77 -26.09 12.79
CA PRO A 141 -11.57 -27.30 12.58
C PRO A 141 -11.82 -27.54 11.07
N ASP A 142 -11.74 -28.82 10.66
CA ASP A 142 -11.92 -29.25 9.26
C ASP A 142 -10.89 -28.68 8.26
N PHE A 143 -9.68 -28.32 8.73
CA PHE A 143 -8.59 -27.89 7.86
C PHE A 143 -8.13 -29.09 7.00
N ASP A 144 -8.23 -28.96 5.69
CA ASP A 144 -7.87 -29.97 4.67
C ASP A 144 -6.66 -29.60 3.82
N GLY A 145 -5.99 -28.51 4.17
CA GLY A 145 -4.83 -27.93 3.47
C GLY A 145 -5.11 -26.51 2.99
N PHE A 146 -4.07 -25.85 2.49
CA PHE A 146 -4.25 -24.58 1.78
C PHE A 146 -4.87 -24.83 0.41
N SER A 147 -5.89 -24.05 0.04
CA SER A 147 -6.49 -24.16 -1.30
C SER A 147 -5.50 -23.65 -2.36
N ASP A 148 -5.59 -24.17 -3.59
CA ASP A 148 -4.78 -23.71 -4.74
C ASP A 148 -4.94 -22.21 -5.00
N THR A 149 -5.98 -21.57 -4.48
CA THR A 149 -6.18 -20.12 -4.53
C THR A 149 -5.29 -19.35 -3.55
N ASP A 150 -4.88 -19.95 -2.43
CA ASP A 150 -3.99 -19.34 -1.44
C ASP A 150 -2.53 -19.39 -1.90
N SER A 151 -2.18 -20.37 -2.75
CA SER A 151 -0.84 -20.51 -3.36
C SER A 151 -0.62 -19.67 -4.63
N GLN A 152 -1.64 -18.93 -5.11
CA GLN A 152 -1.57 -18.10 -6.32
C GLN A 152 -1.20 -16.62 -6.08
N SER A 153 -0.88 -16.21 -4.86
CA SER A 153 -0.36 -14.86 -4.67
C SER A 153 1.07 -14.79 -5.22
N VAL A 154 1.29 -13.99 -6.26
CA VAL A 154 2.64 -13.72 -6.81
C VAL A 154 3.55 -13.08 -5.76
N ILE A 155 2.97 -12.50 -4.73
CA ILE A 155 3.67 -11.86 -3.62
C ILE A 155 3.76 -12.85 -2.46
N PRO A 156 4.98 -13.21 -1.98
CA PRO A 156 5.15 -14.01 -0.78
C PRO A 156 4.42 -13.38 0.42
N GLN A 157 3.77 -14.19 1.23
CA GLN A 157 3.00 -13.68 2.38
C GLN A 157 3.85 -12.85 3.36
N SER A 158 5.14 -13.17 3.49
CA SER A 158 6.08 -12.38 4.29
C SER A 158 6.20 -10.92 3.87
N LEU A 159 5.89 -10.62 2.60
CA LEU A 159 5.91 -9.28 2.04
C LEU A 159 4.53 -8.60 2.07
N ASN A 160 3.44 -9.35 2.28
CA ASN A 160 2.06 -8.81 2.30
C ASN A 160 1.83 -7.80 3.42
N SER A 161 2.64 -7.82 4.49
CA SER A 161 2.54 -6.84 5.58
C SER A 161 2.82 -5.40 5.14
N PHE A 162 3.52 -5.19 4.02
CA PHE A 162 3.87 -3.88 3.47
C PHE A 162 3.77 -3.79 1.94
N LEU A 163 3.42 -4.89 1.24
CA LEU A 163 3.11 -4.89 -0.18
C LEU A 163 1.65 -5.24 -0.42
N THR A 164 1.04 -4.55 -1.36
CA THR A 164 -0.34 -4.82 -1.79
C THR A 164 -0.37 -5.00 -3.30
N ASP A 165 -0.96 -6.11 -3.77
CA ASP A 165 -1.25 -6.30 -5.19
C ASP A 165 -2.39 -5.38 -5.62
N MET A 166 -2.08 -4.41 -6.50
CA MET A 166 -3.09 -3.49 -7.02
C MET A 166 -3.98 -4.14 -8.09
N ASN A 167 -3.51 -5.20 -8.75
CA ASN A 167 -4.28 -5.91 -9.76
C ASN A 167 -5.45 -6.68 -9.13
N SER A 168 -5.30 -7.15 -7.88
CA SER A 168 -6.31 -7.90 -7.14
C SER A 168 -7.62 -7.11 -6.90
N LYS A 169 -7.55 -5.78 -6.97
CA LYS A 169 -8.74 -4.90 -6.88
C LYS A 169 -9.69 -5.03 -8.07
N PHE A 170 -9.26 -5.67 -9.15
CA PHE A 170 -9.99 -5.72 -10.41
C PHE A 170 -10.19 -7.17 -10.88
N SER A 171 -11.30 -7.41 -11.61
CA SER A 171 -11.60 -8.69 -12.23
C SER A 171 -11.52 -8.59 -13.75
N LYS A 172 -11.18 -9.70 -14.41
CA LYS A 172 -11.23 -9.80 -15.88
C LYS A 172 -12.63 -9.53 -16.44
N SER A 173 -13.68 -9.67 -15.62
CA SER A 173 -15.07 -9.34 -15.95
C SER A 173 -15.41 -7.86 -15.84
N ASP A 174 -14.55 -7.02 -15.26
CA ASP A 174 -14.77 -5.58 -15.08
C ASP A 174 -14.66 -4.83 -16.43
N LYS A 175 -15.74 -4.87 -17.22
CA LYS A 175 -15.78 -4.26 -18.56
C LYS A 175 -15.68 -2.74 -18.56
N VAL A 176 -15.97 -2.08 -17.43
CA VAL A 176 -16.01 -0.62 -17.32
C VAL A 176 -15.00 -0.15 -16.29
N CYS A 177 -14.05 0.66 -16.72
CA CYS A 177 -13.13 1.31 -15.81
C CYS A 177 -13.88 2.23 -14.86
N LYS A 178 -13.70 2.02 -13.54
CA LYS A 178 -14.27 2.93 -12.53
C LYS A 178 -13.56 4.29 -12.52
N ILE A 179 -12.34 4.34 -13.08
CA ILE A 179 -11.48 5.53 -13.15
C ILE A 179 -11.56 6.08 -14.57
N CYS A 180 -12.25 7.20 -14.75
CA CYS A 180 -12.43 7.86 -16.03
C CYS A 180 -11.43 8.99 -16.25
N GLY A 181 -11.11 9.28 -17.52
CA GLY A 181 -10.15 10.32 -17.89
C GLY A 181 -8.69 9.91 -17.73
N ARG A 182 -7.76 10.84 -17.88
CA ARG A 182 -6.30 10.63 -17.77
C ARG A 182 -5.72 9.67 -18.81
N ASP A 183 -6.33 9.59 -20.02
CA ASP A 183 -5.89 8.66 -21.06
C ASP A 183 -4.50 9.05 -21.60
N ASP A 184 -4.24 10.34 -21.76
CA ASP A 184 -2.95 10.85 -22.25
C ASP A 184 -1.84 10.63 -21.23
N GLU A 185 -2.09 10.88 -19.94
CA GLU A 185 -1.13 10.63 -18.87
C GLU A 185 -0.86 9.14 -18.72
N THR A 186 -1.89 8.29 -18.78
CA THR A 186 -1.73 6.82 -18.76
C THR A 186 -0.88 6.35 -19.93
N LYS A 187 -1.16 6.86 -21.14
CA LYS A 187 -0.38 6.51 -22.34
C LYS A 187 1.09 6.93 -22.21
N LYS A 188 1.36 8.14 -21.71
CA LYS A 188 2.74 8.60 -21.45
C LYS A 188 3.43 7.76 -20.40
N MET A 189 2.75 7.38 -19.32
CA MET A 189 3.28 6.50 -18.28
C MET A 189 3.68 5.15 -18.88
N VAL A 190 2.80 4.53 -19.68
CA VAL A 190 3.09 3.28 -20.41
C VAL A 190 4.29 3.45 -21.34
N GLN A 191 4.37 4.54 -22.10
CA GLN A 191 5.53 4.81 -22.96
C GLN A 191 6.84 4.87 -22.20
N ILE A 192 6.85 5.42 -20.98
CA ILE A 192 8.05 5.48 -20.14
C ILE A 192 8.42 4.08 -19.63
N LEU A 193 7.45 3.31 -19.14
CA LEU A 193 7.65 1.97 -18.60
C LEU A 193 8.17 0.96 -19.65
N LEU A 194 7.92 1.20 -20.93
CA LEU A 194 8.37 0.37 -22.05
C LEU A 194 9.71 0.78 -22.65
N LYS A 195 10.36 1.83 -22.17
CA LYS A 195 11.67 2.24 -22.68
C LYS A 195 12.73 1.18 -22.43
N ALA A 196 13.70 1.06 -23.31
CA ALA A 196 14.87 0.19 -23.12
C ALA A 196 15.70 0.64 -21.90
N ASN A 197 15.87 1.94 -21.74
CA ASN A 197 16.57 2.56 -20.61
C ASN A 197 15.63 3.57 -19.94
N LYS A 198 15.82 3.84 -18.62
CA LYS A 198 15.01 4.78 -17.83
C LYS A 198 13.51 4.40 -17.84
N ARG A 199 13.23 3.17 -17.42
CA ARG A 199 11.86 2.62 -17.33
C ARG A 199 11.09 3.10 -16.10
N ASN A 200 11.69 3.95 -15.27
CA ASN A 200 11.07 4.41 -14.04
C ASN A 200 10.40 5.76 -14.27
N VAL A 201 9.19 5.92 -13.76
CA VAL A 201 8.42 7.15 -13.86
C VAL A 201 8.19 7.75 -12.47
N ILE A 202 8.30 9.05 -12.36
CA ILE A 202 7.87 9.78 -11.17
C ILE A 202 6.69 10.68 -11.52
N LEU A 203 5.53 10.39 -10.90
CA LEU A 203 4.32 11.16 -11.01
C LEU A 203 4.42 12.37 -10.08
N VAL A 204 4.43 13.56 -10.64
CA VAL A 204 4.56 14.82 -9.89
C VAL A 204 3.29 15.62 -10.06
N GLY A 205 2.64 15.96 -8.94
CA GLY A 205 1.41 16.77 -8.96
C GLY A 205 0.92 17.06 -7.55
N GLU A 206 0.04 18.04 -7.43
CA GLU A 206 -0.50 18.47 -6.16
C GLU A 206 -1.36 17.38 -5.49
N PRO A 207 -1.60 17.46 -4.17
CA PRO A 207 -2.49 16.53 -3.46
C PRO A 207 -3.90 16.55 -4.09
N GLY A 208 -4.50 15.37 -4.24
CA GLY A 208 -5.86 15.23 -4.76
C GLY A 208 -6.03 15.25 -6.28
N VAL A 209 -4.93 15.39 -7.08
CA VAL A 209 -5.02 15.38 -8.56
C VAL A 209 -5.26 13.98 -9.14
N GLY A 210 -5.16 12.91 -8.34
CA GLY A 210 -5.41 11.54 -8.77
C GLY A 210 -4.19 10.78 -9.26
N LYS A 211 -3.00 10.98 -8.66
CA LYS A 211 -1.78 10.22 -8.98
C LYS A 211 -1.95 8.71 -8.78
N THR A 212 -2.46 8.31 -7.62
CA THR A 212 -2.73 6.91 -7.27
C THR A 212 -3.80 6.30 -8.18
N ALA A 213 -4.86 7.06 -8.50
CA ALA A 213 -5.90 6.65 -9.44
C ALA A 213 -5.35 6.38 -10.86
N LEU A 214 -4.33 7.12 -11.29
CA LEU A 214 -3.67 6.90 -12.57
C LEU A 214 -2.98 5.52 -12.63
N VAL A 215 -2.36 5.10 -11.52
CA VAL A 215 -1.72 3.77 -11.40
C VAL A 215 -2.78 2.67 -11.31
N GLU A 216 -3.87 2.90 -10.55
CA GLU A 216 -5.01 1.97 -10.50
C GLU A 216 -5.66 1.78 -11.88
N LYS A 217 -5.73 2.84 -12.70
CA LYS A 217 -6.20 2.73 -14.08
C LYS A 217 -5.30 1.82 -14.92
N LEU A 218 -3.99 1.92 -14.77
CA LEU A 218 -3.05 1.03 -15.44
C LEU A 218 -3.23 -0.43 -14.97
N ALA A 219 -3.39 -0.66 -13.66
CA ALA A 219 -3.67 -2.00 -13.11
C ALA A 219 -4.96 -2.59 -13.72
N TRP A 220 -6.04 -1.80 -13.80
CA TRP A 220 -7.27 -2.21 -14.47
C TRP A 220 -7.04 -2.57 -15.95
N GLN A 221 -6.27 -1.76 -16.69
CA GLN A 221 -5.94 -2.05 -18.09
C GLN A 221 -5.19 -3.35 -18.26
N ILE A 222 -4.25 -3.65 -17.36
CA ILE A 222 -3.49 -4.90 -17.35
C ILE A 222 -4.42 -6.09 -17.12
N VAL A 223 -5.23 -6.07 -16.06
CA VAL A 223 -6.14 -7.17 -15.68
C VAL A 223 -7.18 -7.44 -16.76
N THR A 224 -7.73 -6.39 -17.39
CA THR A 224 -8.75 -6.52 -18.45
C THR A 224 -8.15 -6.78 -19.83
N GLY A 225 -6.82 -6.82 -19.97
CA GLY A 225 -6.12 -7.01 -21.24
C GLY A 225 -6.21 -5.79 -22.19
N ASN A 226 -6.66 -4.63 -21.70
CA ASN A 226 -6.74 -3.38 -22.45
C ASN A 226 -5.41 -2.60 -22.45
N CYS A 227 -4.29 -3.31 -22.46
CA CYS A 227 -2.95 -2.74 -22.47
C CYS A 227 -2.12 -3.32 -23.63
N VAL A 228 -0.90 -2.80 -23.80
CA VAL A 228 0.06 -3.33 -24.77
C VAL A 228 0.54 -4.70 -24.34
N ASP A 229 0.93 -5.55 -25.30
CA ASP A 229 1.30 -6.95 -25.05
C ASP A 229 2.42 -7.09 -24.00
N ASP A 230 3.40 -6.21 -24.00
CA ASP A 230 4.52 -6.19 -23.05
C ASP A 230 4.13 -5.98 -21.59
N LEU A 231 2.90 -5.56 -21.32
CA LEU A 231 2.38 -5.32 -19.97
C LEU A 231 1.24 -6.27 -19.56
N LYS A 232 0.76 -7.15 -20.45
CA LYS A 232 -0.41 -8.01 -20.17
C LYS A 232 -0.26 -8.93 -18.97
N ASP A 233 0.96 -9.38 -18.70
CA ASP A 233 1.26 -10.29 -17.58
C ASP A 233 1.95 -9.56 -16.43
N CYS A 234 1.97 -8.24 -16.44
CA CYS A 234 2.59 -7.48 -15.37
C CYS A 234 1.65 -7.36 -14.17
N ILE A 235 2.25 -7.29 -12.98
CA ILE A 235 1.56 -7.07 -11.72
C ILE A 235 2.10 -5.78 -11.12
N ILE A 236 1.19 -4.91 -10.68
CA ILE A 236 1.57 -3.68 -9.97
C ILE A 236 1.47 -3.93 -8.48
N VAL A 237 2.60 -3.86 -7.79
CA VAL A 237 2.69 -4.01 -6.34
C VAL A 237 2.90 -2.65 -5.69
N SER A 238 2.03 -2.28 -4.76
CA SER A 238 2.11 -1.02 -4.02
C SER A 238 2.87 -1.22 -2.72
N LEU A 239 3.92 -0.42 -2.50
CA LEU A 239 4.69 -0.41 -1.26
C LEU A 239 4.09 0.59 -0.27
N ASP A 240 3.71 0.11 0.91
CA ASP A 240 3.46 0.95 2.08
C ASP A 240 4.78 1.18 2.84
N VAL A 241 5.33 2.39 2.67
CA VAL A 241 6.60 2.78 3.31
C VAL A 241 6.47 2.82 4.83
N ASN A 242 5.30 3.22 5.36
CA ASN A 242 5.07 3.28 6.80
C ASN A 242 5.02 1.88 7.42
N ALA A 243 4.32 0.94 6.76
CA ALA A 243 4.26 -0.45 7.20
C ALA A 243 5.65 -1.13 7.13
N LEU A 244 6.46 -0.83 6.12
CA LEU A 244 7.84 -1.31 6.01
C LEU A 244 8.69 -0.92 7.22
N ILE A 245 8.54 0.31 7.71
CA ILE A 245 9.30 0.88 8.84
C ILE A 245 8.67 0.50 10.18
N ALA A 246 7.35 0.29 10.22
CA ALA A 246 6.62 -0.01 11.46
C ALA A 246 7.14 -1.29 12.14
N GLY A 247 7.24 -1.25 13.47
CA GLY A 247 7.69 -2.39 14.28
C GLY A 247 9.19 -2.69 14.22
N THR A 248 9.98 -1.93 13.47
CA THR A 248 11.44 -2.11 13.44
C THR A 248 12.09 -1.39 14.62
N LYS A 249 12.44 -2.15 15.65
CA LYS A 249 13.15 -1.63 16.84
C LYS A 249 14.62 -1.25 16.54
N TYR A 250 15.20 -1.82 15.50
CA TYR A 250 16.58 -1.63 15.09
C TYR A 250 16.66 -1.22 13.61
N ARG A 251 17.55 -0.30 13.28
CA ARG A 251 17.82 0.22 11.93
C ARG A 251 17.99 -0.89 10.88
N GLY A 252 18.72 -1.95 11.20
CA GLY A 252 19.00 -3.06 10.29
C GLY A 252 17.77 -3.84 9.82
N MET A 253 16.71 -3.90 10.61
CA MET A 253 15.50 -4.66 10.25
C MET A 253 14.72 -4.06 9.07
N ALA A 254 14.63 -2.73 8.98
CA ALA A 254 13.98 -2.08 7.84
C ALA A 254 14.83 -2.21 6.56
N GLU A 255 16.15 -2.08 6.69
CA GLU A 255 17.09 -2.30 5.59
C GLU A 255 17.05 -3.75 5.08
N GLU A 256 16.90 -4.71 5.99
CA GLU A 256 16.76 -6.14 5.66
C GLU A 256 15.46 -6.42 4.92
N ARG A 257 14.30 -5.95 5.43
CA ARG A 257 12.99 -6.07 4.75
C ARG A 257 13.05 -5.45 3.35
N PHE A 258 13.67 -4.29 3.22
CA PHE A 258 13.84 -3.63 1.93
C PHE A 258 14.76 -4.41 0.98
N THR A 259 15.79 -5.07 1.51
CA THR A 259 16.68 -5.94 0.72
C THR A 259 15.93 -7.17 0.20
N ILE A 260 15.07 -7.77 1.02
CA ILE A 260 14.21 -8.90 0.60
C ILE A 260 13.26 -8.45 -0.52
N LEU A 261 12.64 -7.28 -0.37
CA LEU A 261 11.80 -6.69 -1.42
C LEU A 261 12.59 -6.48 -2.73
N ILE A 262 13.81 -5.95 -2.66
CA ILE A 262 14.65 -5.75 -3.85
C ILE A 262 14.94 -7.09 -4.54
N ASN A 263 15.34 -8.11 -3.78
CA ASN A 263 15.63 -9.43 -4.32
C ASN A 263 14.39 -10.04 -4.99
N PHE A 264 13.23 -9.92 -4.37
CA PHE A 264 11.95 -10.36 -4.93
C PHE A 264 11.65 -9.66 -6.27
N LEU A 265 11.80 -8.33 -6.33
CA LEU A 265 11.55 -7.56 -7.55
C LEU A 265 12.55 -7.86 -8.67
N GLU A 266 13.81 -8.12 -8.33
CA GLU A 266 14.85 -8.50 -9.31
C GLU A 266 14.58 -9.87 -9.91
N SER A 267 14.04 -10.79 -9.11
CA SER A 267 13.65 -12.14 -9.56
C SER A 267 12.34 -12.14 -10.36
N ASN A 268 11.51 -11.09 -10.21
CA ASN A 268 10.21 -10.98 -10.87
C ASN A 268 10.15 -9.76 -11.80
N PRO A 269 10.75 -9.76 -12.99
CA PRO A 269 10.80 -8.61 -13.89
C PRO A 269 9.44 -8.18 -14.44
N LYS A 270 8.39 -9.00 -14.27
CA LYS A 270 6.99 -8.65 -14.57
C LYS A 270 6.34 -7.82 -13.47
N CYS A 271 6.93 -7.73 -12.27
CA CYS A 271 6.47 -6.85 -11.21
C CYS A 271 6.83 -5.39 -11.49
N ILE A 272 5.86 -4.50 -11.32
CA ILE A 272 6.02 -3.05 -11.36
C ILE A 272 5.82 -2.53 -9.94
N LEU A 273 6.86 -1.94 -9.34
CA LEU A 273 6.77 -1.38 -8.01
C LEU A 273 6.12 0.00 -8.05
N PHE A 274 5.03 0.18 -7.33
CA PHE A 274 4.44 1.49 -7.08
C PHE A 274 4.76 1.96 -5.67
N ILE A 275 5.25 3.20 -5.54
CA ILE A 275 5.57 3.83 -4.27
C ILE A 275 4.82 5.15 -4.21
N ASP A 276 3.73 5.19 -3.44
CA ASP A 276 3.08 6.46 -3.15
C ASP A 276 3.92 7.23 -2.11
N GLU A 277 3.90 8.55 -2.20
CA GLU A 277 4.72 9.41 -1.35
C GLU A 277 6.20 8.99 -1.29
N VAL A 278 6.79 8.68 -2.46
CA VAL A 278 8.18 8.17 -2.57
C VAL A 278 9.22 9.05 -1.86
N HIS A 279 8.91 10.32 -1.58
CA HIS A 279 9.73 11.21 -0.78
C HIS A 279 9.94 10.73 0.66
N LEU A 280 9.03 9.90 1.21
CA LEU A 280 9.20 9.30 2.54
C LEU A 280 10.44 8.41 2.61
N LEU A 281 10.74 7.66 1.54
CA LEU A 281 11.97 6.87 1.45
C LEU A 281 13.24 7.74 1.45
N LEU A 282 13.13 8.95 0.88
CA LEU A 282 14.25 9.89 0.74
C LEU A 282 14.41 10.80 1.96
N GLY A 283 13.30 11.04 2.69
CA GLY A 283 13.26 11.91 3.86
C GLY A 283 13.44 11.18 5.19
N ALA A 284 13.33 9.88 5.21
CA ALA A 284 13.50 9.06 6.42
C ALA A 284 14.88 9.19 7.10
N GLY A 285 15.85 9.83 6.41
CA GLY A 285 17.19 10.12 6.91
C GLY A 285 17.40 11.50 7.55
N SER A 286 16.38 12.36 7.62
CA SER A 286 16.58 13.77 8.03
C SER A 286 16.39 14.07 9.53
N CYS A 287 15.95 13.10 10.35
CA CYS A 287 16.01 13.24 11.80
C CYS A 287 17.38 12.84 12.32
N ALA A 288 18.03 13.72 13.05
CA ALA A 288 19.46 13.69 13.42
C ALA A 288 19.96 12.42 14.14
N ASP A 289 19.09 11.49 14.54
CA ASP A 289 19.46 10.25 15.27
C ASP A 289 19.05 8.95 14.58
N SER A 290 18.36 8.96 13.41
CA SER A 290 17.89 7.76 12.73
C SER A 290 17.80 7.91 11.21
N SER A 291 18.95 8.10 10.55
CA SER A 291 19.00 8.13 9.09
C SER A 291 18.90 6.70 8.52
N LEU A 292 17.69 6.21 8.28
CA LEU A 292 17.44 5.05 7.42
C LEU A 292 17.78 5.45 5.99
N ASP A 293 18.82 4.88 5.42
CA ASP A 293 19.28 5.23 4.07
C ASP A 293 18.63 4.32 3.00
N LEU A 294 17.30 4.20 3.08
CA LEU A 294 16.51 3.43 2.11
C LEU A 294 16.67 3.98 0.68
N ALA A 295 16.97 5.27 0.55
CA ALA A 295 17.30 5.89 -0.74
C ALA A 295 18.52 5.25 -1.40
N ASN A 296 19.58 4.97 -0.64
CA ASN A 296 20.77 4.33 -1.18
C ASN A 296 20.53 2.84 -1.52
N ALA A 297 19.64 2.17 -0.80
CA ALA A 297 19.22 0.81 -1.14
C ALA A 297 18.38 0.76 -2.45
N LEU A 298 17.59 1.82 -2.75
CA LEU A 298 16.82 1.92 -4.00
C LEU A 298 17.72 2.18 -5.24
N LYS A 299 18.83 2.89 -5.09
CA LYS A 299 19.73 3.27 -6.20
C LYS A 299 20.26 2.09 -7.02
N PRO A 300 20.74 0.97 -6.43
CA PRO A 300 21.17 -0.20 -7.19
C PRO A 300 20.03 -0.82 -8.02
N LEU A 301 18.82 -0.96 -7.45
CA LEU A 301 17.64 -1.46 -8.15
C LEU A 301 17.33 -0.65 -9.41
N LEU A 302 17.30 0.69 -9.25
CA LEU A 302 17.09 1.60 -10.37
C LEU A 302 18.24 1.59 -11.39
N ALA A 303 19.45 1.21 -10.97
CA ALA A 303 20.63 1.18 -11.82
C ALA A 303 20.65 0.01 -12.80
N ARG A 304 20.21 -1.15 -12.32
CA ARG A 304 20.25 -2.38 -13.11
C ARG A 304 19.23 -2.38 -14.26
N GLY A 305 18.14 -1.59 -14.13
CA GLY A 305 17.13 -1.43 -15.18
C GLY A 305 16.28 -2.68 -15.44
N THR A 306 16.35 -3.69 -14.57
CA THR A 306 15.52 -4.89 -14.62
C THR A 306 14.12 -4.63 -14.11
N THR A 307 13.99 -3.87 -13.07
CA THR A 307 12.71 -3.54 -12.39
C THR A 307 12.15 -2.23 -12.92
N ARG A 308 10.83 -2.14 -13.00
CA ARG A 308 10.08 -0.93 -13.33
C ARG A 308 9.52 -0.32 -12.05
N VAL A 309 9.73 0.98 -11.85
CA VAL A 309 9.27 1.69 -10.65
C VAL A 309 8.41 2.89 -11.04
N ILE A 310 7.27 3.01 -10.38
CA ILE A 310 6.38 4.17 -10.45
C ILE A 310 6.44 4.86 -9.08
N GLY A 311 6.97 6.05 -8.98
CA GLY A 311 6.92 6.87 -7.78
C GLY A 311 5.85 7.95 -7.90
N ALA A 312 5.21 8.34 -6.81
CA ALA A 312 4.33 9.50 -6.75
C ALA A 312 4.79 10.47 -5.65
N THR A 313 4.72 11.77 -5.93
CA THR A 313 5.12 12.82 -4.98
C THR A 313 4.46 14.16 -5.35
N THR A 314 4.56 15.15 -4.49
CA THR A 314 4.15 16.53 -4.79
C THR A 314 5.24 17.31 -5.50
N SER A 315 4.88 18.47 -6.07
CA SER A 315 5.85 19.35 -6.75
C SER A 315 6.92 19.86 -5.78
N ALA A 316 6.53 20.27 -4.58
CA ALA A 316 7.43 20.79 -3.54
C ALA A 316 8.43 19.72 -3.07
N GLU A 317 7.95 18.50 -2.83
CA GLU A 317 8.78 17.37 -2.38
C GLU A 317 9.72 16.89 -3.48
N TYR A 318 9.25 16.88 -4.74
CA TYR A 318 10.12 16.58 -5.87
C TYR A 318 11.30 17.54 -5.94
N GLU A 319 11.06 18.86 -5.86
CA GLU A 319 12.13 19.84 -5.89
C GLU A 319 13.08 19.72 -4.67
N LYS A 320 12.55 19.40 -3.51
CA LYS A 320 13.32 19.25 -2.28
C LYS A 320 14.23 18.01 -2.28
N TYR A 321 13.71 16.85 -2.71
CA TYR A 321 14.39 15.56 -2.54
C TYR A 321 14.97 14.98 -3.84
N PHE A 322 14.30 15.13 -4.98
CA PHE A 322 14.72 14.53 -6.23
C PHE A 322 15.60 15.46 -7.09
N SER A 323 15.33 16.77 -7.08
CA SER A 323 16.10 17.70 -7.90
C SER A 323 17.55 17.81 -7.42
N THR A 324 17.78 17.58 -6.13
CA THR A 324 19.09 17.65 -5.46
C THR A 324 19.92 16.38 -5.63
N ASP A 325 19.29 15.21 -5.84
CA ASP A 325 20.00 13.94 -6.06
C ASP A 325 20.10 13.63 -7.57
N GLY A 326 21.28 13.88 -8.13
CA GLY A 326 21.56 13.62 -9.56
C GLY A 326 21.38 12.16 -9.96
N ALA A 327 21.65 11.19 -9.06
CA ALA A 327 21.52 9.78 -9.34
C ALA A 327 20.05 9.37 -9.55
N LEU A 328 19.14 9.86 -8.72
CA LEU A 328 17.70 9.63 -8.84
C LEU A 328 17.10 10.36 -10.03
N LYS A 329 17.46 11.64 -10.22
CA LYS A 329 17.00 12.47 -11.34
C LYS A 329 17.30 11.84 -12.71
N HIS A 330 18.47 11.21 -12.87
CA HIS A 330 18.82 10.55 -14.13
C HIS A 330 18.14 9.21 -14.35
N ARG A 331 17.53 8.60 -13.32
CA ARG A 331 16.92 7.27 -13.39
C ARG A 331 15.40 7.28 -13.47
N PHE A 332 14.76 8.36 -13.04
CA PHE A 332 13.35 8.59 -13.20
C PHE A 332 13.04 9.54 -14.34
N GLU A 333 11.98 9.27 -15.08
CA GLU A 333 11.37 10.22 -16.00
C GLU A 333 10.18 10.89 -15.34
N LYS A 334 10.17 12.23 -15.37
CA LYS A 334 9.13 13.02 -14.71
C LYS A 334 7.87 13.11 -15.56
N LEU A 335 6.74 12.75 -14.99
CA LEU A 335 5.42 12.92 -15.59
C LEU A 335 4.59 13.84 -14.69
N TYR A 336 4.25 15.01 -15.19
CA TYR A 336 3.38 15.95 -14.48
C TYR A 336 1.93 15.54 -14.59
N VAL A 337 1.27 15.35 -13.44
CA VAL A 337 -0.16 15.13 -13.31
C VAL A 337 -0.81 16.45 -12.87
N LYS A 338 -1.32 17.19 -13.85
CA LYS A 338 -1.95 18.50 -13.62
C LYS A 338 -3.35 18.34 -13.04
N GLU A 339 -3.83 19.39 -12.35
CA GLU A 339 -5.24 19.46 -11.99
C GLU A 339 -6.11 19.40 -13.25
N PRO A 340 -7.16 18.55 -13.29
CA PRO A 340 -8.03 18.44 -14.45
C PRO A 340 -8.84 19.74 -14.64
N SER A 341 -9.11 20.07 -15.89
CA SER A 341 -10.02 21.16 -16.22
C SER A 341 -11.45 20.87 -15.74
N SER A 342 -12.25 21.90 -15.53
CA SER A 342 -13.65 21.75 -15.08
C SER A 342 -14.47 20.80 -15.96
N ASN A 343 -14.19 20.74 -17.26
CA ASN A 343 -14.90 19.85 -18.19
C ASN A 343 -14.52 18.37 -17.98
N GLU A 344 -13.32 18.09 -17.47
CA GLU A 344 -12.81 16.74 -17.26
C GLU A 344 -13.21 16.19 -15.88
N VAL A 345 -13.44 17.05 -14.88
CA VAL A 345 -13.75 16.64 -13.51
C VAL A 345 -15.02 15.82 -13.43
N LEU A 346 -16.12 16.28 -14.08
CA LEU A 346 -17.43 15.61 -14.00
C LEU A 346 -17.40 14.16 -14.52
N PRO A 347 -16.83 13.88 -15.72
CA PRO A 347 -16.66 12.51 -16.17
C PRO A 347 -15.84 11.67 -15.19
N MET A 348 -14.77 12.24 -14.61
CA MET A 348 -13.89 11.53 -13.69
C MET A 348 -14.60 11.07 -12.42
N ILE A 349 -15.42 11.93 -11.81
CA ILE A 349 -16.08 11.66 -10.53
C ILE A 349 -17.42 10.92 -10.64
N ARG A 350 -17.96 10.72 -11.84
CA ARG A 350 -19.31 10.17 -12.05
C ARG A 350 -19.55 8.85 -11.30
N ASN A 351 -18.61 7.93 -11.36
CA ASN A 351 -18.75 6.61 -10.74
C ASN A 351 -18.69 6.70 -9.20
N GLN A 352 -17.77 7.54 -8.67
CA GLN A 352 -17.66 7.79 -7.24
C GLN A 352 -18.89 8.50 -6.70
N VAL A 353 -19.43 9.48 -7.43
CA VAL A 353 -20.67 10.16 -7.04
C VAL A 353 -21.85 9.18 -7.01
N LYS A 354 -21.93 8.24 -7.95
CA LYS A 354 -22.95 7.19 -7.91
C LYS A 354 -22.79 6.31 -6.67
N TYR A 355 -21.59 5.87 -6.39
CA TYR A 355 -21.30 5.10 -5.16
C TYR A 355 -21.72 5.88 -3.89
N LEU A 356 -21.38 7.18 -3.78
CA LEU A 356 -21.76 8.02 -2.65
C LEU A 356 -23.28 8.19 -2.53
N GLN A 357 -24.00 8.29 -3.65
CA GLN A 357 -25.48 8.35 -3.64
C GLN A 357 -26.09 7.05 -3.08
N ASP A 358 -25.56 5.90 -3.50
CA ASP A 358 -26.02 4.59 -3.05
C ASP A 358 -25.69 4.38 -1.55
N TYR A 359 -24.51 4.79 -1.11
CA TYR A 359 -24.04 4.68 0.28
C TYR A 359 -24.84 5.57 1.25
N HIS A 360 -25.08 6.83 0.90
CA HIS A 360 -25.82 7.76 1.75
C HIS A 360 -27.35 7.65 1.61
N GLY A 361 -27.83 7.06 0.53
CA GLY A 361 -29.26 7.07 0.17
C GLY A 361 -29.78 8.47 -0.20
N VAL A 362 -28.88 9.34 -0.69
CA VAL A 362 -29.16 10.75 -1.02
C VAL A 362 -28.78 11.01 -2.47
N SER A 363 -29.70 11.55 -3.26
CA SER A 363 -29.45 11.90 -4.65
C SER A 363 -28.90 13.30 -4.82
N ILE A 364 -28.09 13.51 -5.87
CA ILE A 364 -27.61 14.82 -6.30
C ILE A 364 -27.97 15.08 -7.75
N SER A 365 -28.47 16.25 -8.06
CA SER A 365 -28.76 16.63 -9.44
C SER A 365 -27.49 17.07 -10.18
N THR A 366 -27.46 16.89 -11.52
CA THR A 366 -26.35 17.34 -12.35
C THR A 366 -26.10 18.85 -12.20
N HIS A 367 -27.15 19.65 -12.05
CA HIS A 367 -27.03 21.08 -11.79
C HIS A 367 -26.32 21.36 -10.46
N MET A 368 -26.66 20.62 -9.40
CA MET A 368 -26.04 20.79 -8.08
C MET A 368 -24.58 20.30 -8.11
N LEU A 369 -24.29 19.22 -8.83
CA LEU A 369 -22.94 18.72 -9.01
C LEU A 369 -22.05 19.74 -9.75
N ASN A 370 -22.57 20.35 -10.82
CA ASN A 370 -21.91 21.48 -11.51
C ASN A 370 -21.69 22.67 -10.57
N TYR A 371 -22.68 23.01 -9.75
CA TYR A 371 -22.56 24.07 -8.78
C TYR A 371 -21.43 23.78 -7.77
N ILE A 372 -21.38 22.56 -7.23
CA ILE A 372 -20.32 22.15 -6.31
C ILE A 372 -18.95 22.23 -6.98
N MET A 373 -18.78 21.66 -8.16
CA MET A 373 -17.52 21.63 -8.89
C MET A 373 -16.98 23.05 -9.16
N LEU A 374 -17.83 23.96 -9.64
CA LEU A 374 -17.42 25.33 -9.94
C LEU A 374 -17.04 26.14 -8.70
N ASN A 375 -17.56 25.75 -7.55
CA ASN A 375 -17.36 26.48 -6.30
C ASN A 375 -16.43 25.74 -5.32
N ALA A 376 -15.99 24.52 -5.65
CA ALA A 376 -15.22 23.70 -4.75
C ALA A 376 -13.93 24.37 -4.25
N ALA A 377 -13.28 25.19 -5.09
CA ALA A 377 -12.11 25.96 -4.72
C ALA A 377 -12.34 26.97 -3.59
N CYS A 378 -13.59 27.46 -3.42
CA CYS A 378 -13.93 28.37 -2.32
C CYS A 378 -14.05 27.68 -0.96
N PHE A 379 -14.19 26.34 -0.95
CA PHE A 379 -14.39 25.56 0.28
C PHE A 379 -13.10 24.89 0.79
N ASN A 380 -12.20 24.55 -0.10
CA ASN A 380 -10.94 23.91 0.24
C ASN A 380 -9.86 24.35 -0.75
N PHE A 381 -8.81 24.99 -0.27
CA PHE A 381 -7.67 25.45 -1.06
C PHE A 381 -6.48 24.46 -0.98
N GLU A 382 -6.51 23.53 -0.04
CA GLU A 382 -5.37 22.64 0.25
C GLU A 382 -5.27 21.47 -0.74
N THR A 383 -6.41 21.01 -1.28
CA THR A 383 -6.47 19.91 -2.23
C THR A 383 -6.90 20.37 -3.61
N CYS A 384 -6.58 19.59 -4.65
CA CYS A 384 -6.97 19.84 -6.02
C CYS A 384 -8.14 18.95 -6.48
N ASN A 385 -8.76 19.30 -7.60
CA ASN A 385 -9.70 18.42 -8.27
C ASN A 385 -9.00 17.16 -8.83
N PRO A 386 -9.67 16.00 -8.85
CA PRO A 386 -11.11 15.78 -8.54
C PRO A 386 -11.45 15.58 -7.06
N ASP A 387 -10.44 15.37 -6.18
CA ASP A 387 -10.63 15.03 -4.77
C ASP A 387 -11.40 16.13 -4.01
N ARG A 388 -11.05 17.39 -4.23
CA ARG A 388 -11.74 18.57 -3.68
C ARG A 388 -13.25 18.54 -3.95
N THR A 389 -13.65 18.24 -5.17
CA THR A 389 -15.07 18.18 -5.55
C THR A 389 -15.75 16.98 -4.90
N LEU A 390 -15.10 15.82 -4.85
CA LEU A 390 -15.63 14.61 -4.22
C LEU A 390 -15.84 14.79 -2.72
N ASP A 391 -14.88 15.35 -2.01
CA ASP A 391 -14.98 15.67 -0.57
C ASP A 391 -16.18 16.60 -0.28
N LEU A 392 -16.37 17.62 -1.11
CA LEU A 392 -17.49 18.53 -0.94
C LEU A 392 -18.84 17.87 -1.28
N VAL A 393 -18.88 16.99 -2.26
CA VAL A 393 -20.08 16.20 -2.59
C VAL A 393 -20.45 15.29 -1.43
N ASP A 394 -19.48 14.58 -0.86
CA ASP A 394 -19.68 13.69 0.27
C ASP A 394 -20.20 14.46 1.49
N LYS A 395 -19.54 15.53 1.87
CA LYS A 395 -19.97 16.44 2.96
C LYS A 395 -21.39 16.98 2.75
N ALA A 396 -21.74 17.37 1.53
CA ALA A 396 -23.08 17.87 1.22
C ALA A 396 -24.15 16.77 1.30
N MET A 397 -23.81 15.53 0.93
CA MET A 397 -24.71 14.38 1.08
C MET A 397 -24.93 14.02 2.55
N VAL A 398 -23.85 14.01 3.36
CA VAL A 398 -23.95 13.81 4.81
C VAL A 398 -24.85 14.88 5.45
N SER A 399 -24.67 16.17 5.10
CA SER A 399 -25.50 17.27 5.61
C SER A 399 -26.97 17.10 5.22
N ALA A 400 -27.24 16.64 3.98
CA ALA A 400 -28.61 16.36 3.54
C ALA A 400 -29.23 15.17 4.29
N LYS A 401 -28.44 14.12 4.57
CA LYS A 401 -28.87 12.96 5.34
C LYS A 401 -29.21 13.32 6.79
N ILE A 402 -28.38 14.16 7.43
CA ILE A 402 -28.64 14.69 8.80
C ILE A 402 -29.95 15.51 8.82
N ASP A 403 -30.20 16.33 7.81
CA ASP A 403 -31.44 17.10 7.64
C ASP A 403 -32.66 16.24 7.26
N GLY A 404 -32.52 14.90 7.15
CA GLY A 404 -33.59 13.99 6.74
C GLY A 404 -34.05 14.17 5.28
N LYS A 405 -33.21 14.76 4.43
CA LYS A 405 -33.53 15.01 3.00
C LYS A 405 -32.91 13.93 2.11
N LYS A 406 -33.71 13.45 1.15
CA LYS A 406 -33.26 12.48 0.14
C LYS A 406 -32.54 13.12 -1.07
N LYS A 407 -32.39 14.45 -1.07
CA LYS A 407 -31.76 15.18 -2.18
C LYS A 407 -30.91 16.33 -1.66
N VAL A 408 -29.70 16.47 -2.20
CA VAL A 408 -28.79 17.59 -1.88
C VAL A 408 -29.40 18.90 -2.37
N GLN A 409 -29.38 19.91 -1.51
CA GLN A 409 -29.81 21.28 -1.77
C GLN A 409 -28.66 22.26 -1.57
N LYS A 410 -28.74 23.47 -2.12
CA LYS A 410 -27.70 24.50 -2.02
C LYS A 410 -27.31 24.80 -0.56
N LYS A 411 -28.28 24.80 0.37
CA LYS A 411 -28.00 25.01 1.81
C LYS A 411 -27.04 23.97 2.40
N HIS A 412 -27.12 22.68 1.95
CA HIS A 412 -26.25 21.61 2.43
C HIS A 412 -24.80 21.77 1.94
N VAL A 413 -24.61 22.42 0.79
CA VAL A 413 -23.28 22.78 0.29
C VAL A 413 -22.74 23.97 1.08
N LEU A 414 -23.56 25.02 1.27
CA LEU A 414 -23.18 26.23 1.97
C LEU A 414 -22.89 26.00 3.47
N SER A 415 -23.55 25.01 4.10
CA SER A 415 -23.27 24.65 5.49
C SER A 415 -21.85 24.12 5.74
N ASN A 416 -21.17 23.70 4.68
CA ASN A 416 -19.78 23.24 4.76
C ASN A 416 -18.73 24.35 4.57
N PHE A 417 -19.16 25.60 4.40
CA PHE A 417 -18.23 26.72 4.59
C PHE A 417 -17.70 26.68 6.02
N ALA A 418 -16.39 26.73 6.18
CA ALA A 418 -15.74 26.85 7.47
C ALA A 418 -16.03 28.24 8.07
N ILE A 419 -17.29 28.42 8.49
CA ILE A 419 -17.71 29.63 9.24
C ILE A 419 -17.11 29.46 10.62
N ASN A 420 -16.09 30.24 10.92
CA ASN A 420 -15.53 30.31 12.26
C ASN A 420 -16.49 31.15 13.16
N THR A 421 -17.72 30.58 13.34
CA THR A 421 -18.83 31.24 14.07
C THR A 421 -18.46 31.63 15.51
N LYS A 422 -17.42 30.99 16.08
CA LYS A 422 -16.91 31.34 17.41
C LYS A 422 -16.17 32.69 17.38
N GLN A 423 -15.28 32.87 16.39
CA GLN A 423 -14.55 34.13 16.20
C GLN A 423 -15.49 35.29 15.85
N PHE A 424 -16.45 35.05 14.96
CA PHE A 424 -17.45 36.05 14.59
C PHE A 424 -18.31 36.50 15.77
N LYS A 425 -18.76 35.56 16.64
CA LYS A 425 -19.55 35.89 17.84
C LYS A 425 -18.76 36.72 18.87
N SER A 426 -17.44 36.58 18.92
CA SER A 426 -16.58 37.31 19.85
C SER A 426 -16.16 38.70 19.35
N MET A 427 -16.40 39.04 18.08
CA MET A 427 -16.08 40.37 17.53
C MET A 427 -17.07 41.41 17.95
N SER A 428 -16.60 42.65 18.19
CA SER A 428 -17.46 43.81 18.46
C SER A 428 -18.36 44.13 17.25
N ASP A 429 -19.52 44.66 17.47
CA ASP A 429 -20.46 45.02 16.41
C ASP A 429 -19.88 46.10 15.46
N GLU A 430 -19.04 46.98 16.00
CA GLU A 430 -18.33 48.01 15.25
C GLU A 430 -17.32 47.39 14.27
N PHE A 431 -16.57 46.36 14.72
CA PHE A 431 -15.65 45.63 13.88
C PHE A 431 -16.40 44.83 12.80
N LYS A 432 -17.50 44.16 13.13
CA LYS A 432 -18.38 43.49 12.17
C LYS A 432 -18.88 44.40 11.08
N MET A 433 -19.30 45.61 11.46
CA MET A 433 -19.81 46.62 10.54
C MET A 433 -18.70 47.13 9.60
N SER A 434 -17.54 47.45 10.16
CA SER A 434 -16.36 47.86 9.36
C SER A 434 -15.93 46.81 8.35
N THR A 435 -15.88 45.53 8.77
CA THR A 435 -15.56 44.42 7.88
C THR A 435 -16.63 44.23 6.81
N ALA A 436 -17.93 44.38 7.17
CA ALA A 436 -19.03 44.30 6.22
C ALA A 436 -18.94 45.37 5.12
N TYR A 437 -18.59 46.59 5.47
CA TYR A 437 -18.38 47.66 4.48
C TYR A 437 -17.17 47.38 3.60
N HIS A 438 -16.11 46.86 4.18
CA HIS A 438 -14.90 46.46 3.40
C HIS A 438 -15.20 45.40 2.37
N GLU A 439 -15.86 44.31 2.76
CA GLU A 439 -16.24 43.22 1.87
C GLU A 439 -17.29 43.66 0.84
N ALA A 440 -18.24 44.53 1.23
CA ALA A 440 -19.18 45.15 0.30
C ALA A 440 -18.48 46.01 -0.76
N GLY A 441 -17.41 46.71 -0.37
CA GLY A 441 -16.56 47.46 -1.29
C GLY A 441 -15.88 46.55 -2.31
N HIS A 442 -15.30 45.46 -1.86
CA HIS A 442 -14.72 44.44 -2.77
C HIS A 442 -15.77 43.84 -3.70
N TYR A 443 -16.98 43.55 -3.20
CA TYR A 443 -18.07 43.04 -4.03
C TYR A 443 -18.47 44.02 -5.13
N ILE A 444 -18.60 45.30 -4.78
CA ILE A 444 -18.96 46.35 -5.75
C ILE A 444 -17.88 46.49 -6.82
N LEU A 445 -16.61 46.56 -6.41
CA LEU A 445 -15.49 46.62 -7.34
C LEU A 445 -15.44 45.42 -8.28
N HIS A 446 -15.61 44.23 -7.74
CA HIS A 446 -15.67 42.99 -8.56
C HIS A 446 -16.85 43.00 -9.52
N LYS A 447 -18.02 43.48 -9.11
CA LYS A 447 -19.20 43.56 -9.98
C LYS A 447 -18.99 44.54 -11.14
N PHE A 448 -18.30 45.63 -10.91
CA PHE A 448 -17.90 46.56 -12.00
C PHE A 448 -16.76 46.04 -12.86
N ALA A 449 -15.90 45.16 -12.32
CA ALA A 449 -14.80 44.55 -13.03
C ALA A 449 -15.20 43.27 -13.78
N ASP A 450 -16.38 42.69 -13.53
CA ASP A 450 -16.90 41.45 -14.14
C ASP A 450 -16.90 41.52 -15.68
N GLU A 451 -17.13 42.71 -16.24
CA GLU A 451 -17.08 42.95 -17.69
C GLU A 451 -15.65 42.85 -18.27
N LEU A 452 -14.62 43.02 -17.41
CA LEU A 452 -13.22 43.01 -17.81
C LEU A 452 -12.51 41.71 -17.49
N THR A 453 -12.92 40.96 -16.47
CA THR A 453 -12.17 39.82 -15.91
C THR A 453 -12.84 38.45 -16.09
N ASN A 454 -14.11 38.41 -16.51
CA ASN A 454 -14.90 37.17 -16.60
C ASN A 454 -14.99 36.38 -15.28
N GLN A 455 -14.73 37.02 -14.13
CA GLN A 455 -14.78 36.42 -12.81
C GLN A 455 -16.10 36.81 -12.12
N LYS A 456 -16.83 35.82 -11.61
CA LYS A 456 -18.08 36.06 -10.88
C LYS A 456 -17.90 35.90 -9.39
N VAL A 457 -18.36 36.87 -8.62
CA VAL A 457 -18.43 36.77 -7.16
C VAL A 457 -19.52 35.78 -6.78
N LEU A 458 -19.19 34.75 -6.05
CA LEU A 458 -20.09 33.65 -5.68
C LEU A 458 -20.78 33.88 -4.33
N ALA A 459 -20.07 34.46 -3.40
CA ALA A 459 -20.57 34.83 -2.09
C ALA A 459 -19.72 35.94 -1.49
N VAL A 460 -20.29 36.73 -0.65
CA VAL A 460 -19.62 37.70 0.20
C VAL A 460 -19.99 37.38 1.64
N SER A 461 -19.00 37.25 2.52
CA SER A 461 -19.20 36.94 3.93
C SER A 461 -18.34 37.86 4.79
N ILE A 462 -18.86 38.27 5.90
CA ILE A 462 -18.17 39.00 6.97
C ILE A 462 -17.80 37.99 8.06
N MET A 463 -16.73 37.24 7.85
CA MET A 463 -16.22 36.31 8.86
C MET A 463 -14.95 36.81 9.46
#